data_aa93339892e3950e4ab2adc81c58d998
#
_entry.id   aa93339892e3950e4ab2adc81c58d998
#
_cell.length_a   1.000
_cell.length_b   1.000
_cell.length_c   1.000
_cell.angle_alpha   90.00
_cell.angle_beta   90.00
_cell.angle_gamma   90.00
#
_symmetry.space_group_name_H-M   'P 1'
#
loop_
_entity.id
_entity.type
_entity.pdbx_description
1 polymer ?
#
loop_
_entity_poly.entity_id
_entity_poly.type
_entity_poly.pdbx_seq_one_letter_code
_entity_poly.pdbx_strand_id
1 'polypeptide(L)' 'MLVIGSENGDKANLLVMVSDKLVKENNLSAVAIIKEIAVEINGGGGGQTFLATAGGKNPMGIQKAITRAATLLQKI' A
#
# COMPACT_ATOMS: atom_id res chain seq x y z
N MET A 1 2.64 8.32 -7.36
CA MET A 1 2.57 7.16 -6.46
C MET A 1 2.47 5.88 -7.25
N LEU A 2 3.16 4.85 -6.81
CA LEU A 2 3.12 3.53 -7.43
C LEU A 2 2.64 2.53 -6.40
N VAL A 3 1.65 1.72 -6.77
CA VAL A 3 1.14 0.65 -5.91
C VAL A 3 1.17 -0.65 -6.71
N ILE A 4 1.83 -1.65 -6.16
CA ILE A 4 1.96 -2.96 -6.79
C ILE A 4 1.45 -4.01 -5.84
N GLY A 5 0.61 -4.91 -6.35
CA GLY A 5 0.17 -6.08 -5.61
C GLY A 5 0.61 -7.35 -6.32
N SER A 6 0.98 -8.34 -5.56
CA SER A 6 1.32 -9.65 -6.11
C SER A 6 0.86 -10.75 -5.19
N GLU A 7 0.61 -11.92 -5.76
CA GLU A 7 0.28 -13.10 -4.96
C GLU A 7 1.27 -14.20 -5.23
N ASN A 8 1.50 -15.02 -4.21
CA ASN A 8 2.40 -16.16 -4.29
C ASN A 8 1.81 -17.29 -3.45
N GLY A 9 1.07 -18.18 -4.10
CA GLY A 9 0.33 -19.21 -3.40
C GLY A 9 -0.75 -18.59 -2.52
N ASP A 10 -0.68 -18.85 -1.23
CA ASP A 10 -1.63 -18.32 -0.25
C ASP A 10 -1.23 -16.97 0.30
N LYS A 11 -0.18 -16.38 -0.22
CA LYS A 11 0.35 -15.13 0.30
C LYS A 11 0.10 -13.98 -0.65
N ALA A 12 -0.17 -12.81 -0.08
CA ALA A 12 -0.33 -11.57 -0.81
C ALA A 12 0.76 -10.60 -0.39
N ASN A 13 1.27 -9.85 -1.35
CA ASN A 13 2.28 -8.82 -1.09
C ASN A 13 1.85 -7.52 -1.71
N LEU A 14 2.12 -6.42 -1.01
CA LEU A 14 1.83 -5.08 -1.50
C LEU A 14 3.09 -4.24 -1.39
N LEU A 15 3.23 -3.32 -2.33
CA LEU A 15 4.31 -2.34 -2.32
C LEU A 15 3.73 -0.98 -2.68
N VAL A 16 4.09 0.04 -1.91
CA VAL A 16 3.70 1.42 -2.19
C VAL A 16 4.96 2.25 -2.26
N MET A 17 5.10 3.00 -3.36
CA MET A 17 6.21 3.91 -3.56
C MET A 17 5.66 5.30 -3.82
N VAL A 18 6.16 6.30 -3.10
CA VAL A 18 5.70 7.68 -3.20
C VAL A 18 6.91 8.56 -3.46
N SER A 19 6.80 9.47 -4.43
CA SER A 19 7.90 10.37 -4.75
C SER A 19 8.15 11.36 -3.61
N ASP A 20 9.38 11.86 -3.50
CA ASP A 20 9.72 12.86 -2.49
C ASP A 20 8.83 14.10 -2.60
N LYS A 21 8.49 14.48 -3.82
CA LYS A 21 7.63 15.64 -4.05
C LYS A 21 6.26 15.44 -3.40
N LEU A 22 5.65 14.26 -3.59
CA LEU A 22 4.35 13.96 -3.00
C LEU A 22 4.42 13.89 -1.48
N VAL A 23 5.52 13.36 -0.94
CA VAL A 23 5.71 13.32 0.50
C VAL A 23 5.74 14.73 1.07
N LYS A 24 6.50 15.62 0.45
CA LYS A 24 6.70 16.96 0.97
C LYS A 24 5.52 17.89 0.74
N GLU A 25 4.91 17.82 -0.44
CA GLU A 25 3.85 18.76 -0.81
C GLU A 25 2.47 18.33 -0.34
N ASN A 26 2.21 17.03 -0.31
CA ASN A 26 0.88 16.51 -0.02
C ASN A 26 0.81 15.72 1.28
N ASN A 27 1.89 15.69 2.05
CA ASN A 27 1.97 14.92 3.30
C ASN A 27 1.63 13.44 3.08
N LEU A 28 1.94 12.91 1.90
CA LEU A 28 1.75 11.50 1.65
C LEU A 28 2.83 10.69 2.34
N SER A 29 2.47 9.51 2.83
CA SER A 29 3.40 8.60 3.44
C SER A 29 3.10 7.18 2.97
N ALA A 30 4.09 6.56 2.33
CA ALA A 30 3.94 5.19 1.86
C ALA A 30 3.64 4.25 3.03
N VAL A 31 4.28 4.45 4.18
CA VAL A 31 4.05 3.58 5.33
C VAL A 31 2.64 3.75 5.89
N ALA A 32 2.11 4.97 5.89
CA ALA A 32 0.73 5.19 6.35
C ALA A 32 -0.27 4.53 5.41
N ILE A 33 -0.04 4.66 4.11
CA ILE A 33 -0.89 4.04 3.11
C ILE A 33 -0.84 2.52 3.24
N ILE A 34 0.36 1.95 3.36
CA ILE A 34 0.52 0.50 3.43
C ILE A 34 -0.16 -0.07 4.67
N LYS A 35 -0.08 0.62 5.81
CA LYS A 35 -0.73 0.16 7.02
C LYS A 35 -2.25 0.15 6.88
N GLU A 36 -2.79 1.09 6.14
CA GLU A 36 -4.22 1.17 5.94
C GLU A 36 -4.73 0.12 4.96
N ILE A 37 -4.01 -0.13 3.88
CA ILE A 37 -4.46 -1.10 2.87
C ILE A 37 -4.07 -2.54 3.21
N ALA A 38 -3.11 -2.75 4.10
CA ALA A 38 -2.69 -4.10 4.47
C ALA A 38 -3.80 -4.90 5.16
N VAL A 39 -4.78 -4.23 5.78
CA VAL A 39 -5.90 -4.92 6.40
C VAL A 39 -6.71 -5.71 5.36
N GLU A 40 -6.74 -5.26 4.12
CA GLU A 40 -7.49 -5.93 3.07
C GLU A 40 -6.90 -7.30 2.71
N ILE A 41 -5.61 -7.51 2.96
CA ILE A 41 -4.95 -8.78 2.70
C ILE A 41 -4.67 -9.56 3.99
N ASN A 42 -5.31 -9.17 5.09
CA ASN A 42 -5.11 -9.79 6.41
C ASN A 42 -3.64 -9.82 6.80
N GLY A 43 -2.98 -8.70 6.61
CA GLY A 43 -1.55 -8.64 6.86
C GLY A 43 -1.13 -7.37 7.55
N GLY A 44 0.15 -7.19 7.61
CA GLY A 44 0.76 -6.01 8.17
C GLY A 44 1.98 -5.63 7.38
N GLY A 45 2.41 -4.40 7.54
CA GLY A 45 3.57 -3.94 6.82
C GLY A 45 4.19 -2.72 7.47
N GLY A 46 5.20 -2.21 6.82
CA GLY A 46 5.90 -1.04 7.28
C GLY A 46 6.89 -0.58 6.24
N GLY A 47 7.65 0.43 6.59
CA GLY A 47 8.64 0.99 5.69
C GLY A 47 8.92 2.42 6.03
N GLN A 48 9.16 3.20 5.00
CA GLN A 48 9.50 4.60 5.11
C GLN A 48 8.45 5.45 4.40
N THR A 49 8.60 6.78 4.50
CA THR A 49 7.62 7.69 3.90
C THR A 49 7.56 7.59 2.38
N PHE A 50 8.65 7.17 1.75
CA PHE A 50 8.71 7.07 0.29
C PHE A 50 8.59 5.64 -0.23
N LEU A 51 8.72 4.62 0.63
CA LEU A 51 8.65 3.22 0.20
C LEU A 51 8.19 2.35 1.37
N ALA A 52 7.15 1.57 1.13
CA ALA A 52 6.63 0.65 2.15
C ALA A 52 6.14 -0.62 1.50
N THR A 53 6.19 -1.72 2.25
CA THR A 53 5.73 -3.01 1.79
C THR A 53 4.86 -3.66 2.85
N ALA A 54 4.01 -4.58 2.42
CA ALA A 54 3.18 -5.36 3.32
C ALA A 54 3.05 -6.78 2.82
N GLY A 55 2.84 -7.70 3.73
CA GLY A 55 2.57 -9.09 3.41
C GLY A 55 1.37 -9.59 4.20
N GLY A 56 0.56 -10.43 3.60
CA GLY A 56 -0.63 -10.97 4.23
C GLY A 56 -1.00 -12.33 3.71
N LYS A 57 -2.10 -12.86 4.22
CA LYS A 57 -2.53 -14.22 3.91
C LYS A 57 -3.79 -14.26 3.05
N ASN A 58 -4.28 -13.12 2.58
CA ASN A 58 -5.51 -13.07 1.79
C ASN A 58 -5.24 -12.47 0.40
N PRO A 59 -4.82 -13.29 -0.59
CA PRO A 59 -4.57 -12.78 -1.94
C PRO A 59 -5.80 -12.16 -2.58
N MET A 60 -6.99 -12.59 -2.20
CA MET A 60 -8.23 -12.05 -2.75
C MET A 60 -8.45 -10.60 -2.36
N GLY A 61 -7.77 -10.12 -1.34
CA GLY A 61 -7.88 -8.73 -0.91
C GLY A 61 -6.98 -7.77 -1.67
N ILE A 62 -6.10 -8.27 -2.55
CA ILE A 62 -5.15 -7.42 -3.27
C ILE A 62 -5.87 -6.35 -4.09
N GLN A 63 -6.90 -6.73 -4.82
CA GLN A 63 -7.64 -5.79 -5.66
C GLN A 63 -8.30 -4.70 -4.81
N LYS A 64 -8.87 -5.07 -3.69
CA LYS A 64 -9.46 -4.10 -2.77
C LYS A 64 -8.41 -3.17 -2.19
N ALA A 65 -7.24 -3.70 -1.86
CA ALA A 65 -6.15 -2.89 -1.33
C ALA A 65 -5.70 -1.85 -2.36
N ILE A 66 -5.53 -2.25 -3.61
CA ILE A 66 -5.12 -1.35 -4.69
C ILE A 66 -6.19 -0.28 -4.92
N THR A 67 -7.46 -0.67 -4.96
CA THR A 67 -8.57 0.28 -5.12
C THR A 67 -8.60 1.28 -3.97
N ARG A 68 -8.39 0.81 -2.76
CA ARG A 68 -8.38 1.68 -1.58
C ARG A 68 -7.22 2.66 -1.63
N ALA A 69 -6.04 2.21 -2.09
CA ALA A 69 -4.89 3.10 -2.23
C ALA A 69 -5.18 4.19 -3.25
N ALA A 70 -5.83 3.86 -4.37
CA ALA A 70 -6.21 4.85 -5.37
C ALA A 70 -7.20 5.87 -4.78
N THR A 71 -8.14 5.43 -3.96
CA THR A 71 -9.08 6.31 -3.29
C THR A 71 -8.37 7.26 -2.33
N LEU A 72 -7.39 6.76 -1.59
CA LEU A 72 -6.60 7.60 -0.69
C LEU A 72 -5.84 8.67 -1.46
N LEU A 73 -5.32 8.33 -2.63
CA LEU A 73 -4.62 9.29 -3.48
C LEU A 73 -5.55 10.39 -3.95
N GLN A 74 -6.80 10.07 -4.25
CA GLN A 74 -7.76 11.05 -4.74
C GLN A 74 -8.17 12.08 -3.69
N LYS A 75 -7.93 11.81 -2.43
CA LYS A 75 -8.25 12.75 -1.35
C LYS A 75 -7.20 13.85 -1.17
N ILE A 76 -6.18 13.82 -1.96
CA ILE A 76 -5.08 14.79 -1.90
C ILE A 76 -5.33 16.00 -2.85
#